data_54b2a364fc9f9edef6ae48aea27c5fe0
#
_entry.id   54b2a364fc9f9edef6ae48aea27c5fe0
#
_cell.length_a   1.000
_cell.length_b   1.000
_cell.length_c   1.000
_cell.angle_alpha   90.00
_cell.angle_beta   90.00
_cell.angle_gamma   90.00
#
_symmetry.space_group_name_H-M   'P 1'
#
loop_
_entity.id
_entity.type
_entity.pdbx_description
1 polymer ?
#
loop_
_entity_poly.entity_id
_entity_poly.type
_entity_poly.pdbx_seq_one_letter_code
_entity_poly.pdbx_strand_id
1 'polypeptide(L)'
;PRVPHPRFRGKSRMGPRGDVLLQFDWSVGEISRTLEEQGLTENTIVIITSDNGPVVDDGYQDQAVELLGDHRPWGPFRGGKYSAFEAGTRIPMILYWPGKIKAGNVSDALVSHIDLSASFASLLQTSLPREAAPDSQNHLPAFLGEDPKGREYLIESAGTLSILFENWKYIVPSNGPTYSKLTNTELGNSKEPQLYNLTKDKGEKKNLAPKYQKKVDALHKILQLEKEKNN
;
A
#
# COMPACT_ATOMS: atom_id res chain seq x y z
N PRO A 1 1.96 -14.21 16.78
CA PRO A 1 2.55 -15.35 16.04
C PRO A 1 1.61 -15.76 14.90
N ARG A 2 2.20 -16.28 13.84
CA ARG A 2 1.46 -16.81 12.70
C ARG A 2 1.03 -18.24 13.02
N VAL A 3 -0.28 -18.46 13.10
CA VAL A 3 -0.85 -19.75 13.49
C VAL A 3 -1.78 -20.25 12.37
N PRO A 4 -1.24 -20.95 11.36
CA PRO A 4 -2.06 -21.51 10.30
C PRO A 4 -2.98 -22.62 10.83
N HIS A 5 -4.16 -22.72 10.24
CA HIS A 5 -5.06 -23.85 10.51
C HIS A 5 -4.33 -25.17 10.22
N PRO A 6 -4.58 -26.27 10.99
CA PRO A 6 -3.87 -27.55 10.84
C PRO A 6 -3.79 -28.09 9.40
N ARG A 7 -4.80 -27.83 8.58
CA ARG A 7 -4.85 -28.21 7.16
C ARG A 7 -3.68 -27.64 6.34
N PHE A 8 -3.13 -26.47 6.73
CA PHE A 8 -2.08 -25.76 5.98
C PHE A 8 -0.70 -25.90 6.61
N ARG A 9 -0.59 -26.44 7.82
CA ARG A 9 0.70 -26.60 8.51
C ARG A 9 1.67 -27.46 7.71
N GLY A 10 2.88 -26.93 7.51
CA GLY A 10 3.95 -27.62 6.77
C GLY A 10 3.68 -27.77 5.28
N LYS A 11 2.73 -27.02 4.70
CA LYS A 11 2.43 -27.08 3.27
C LYS A 11 3.29 -26.12 2.44
N SER A 12 3.83 -25.08 3.04
CA SER A 12 4.80 -24.19 2.41
C SER A 12 6.23 -24.58 2.80
N ARG A 13 7.22 -24.06 2.05
CA ARG A 13 8.63 -24.14 2.44
C ARG A 13 9.08 -22.97 3.31
N MET A 14 8.15 -22.07 3.68
CA MET A 14 8.42 -20.83 4.39
C MET A 14 7.86 -20.86 5.82
N GLY A 15 7.68 -22.04 6.39
CA GLY A 15 7.16 -22.23 7.74
C GLY A 15 5.78 -21.61 7.98
N PRO A 16 5.43 -21.28 9.23
CA PRO A 16 4.10 -20.76 9.57
C PRO A 16 3.71 -19.53 8.74
N ARG A 17 4.68 -18.65 8.38
CA ARG A 17 4.42 -17.48 7.54
C ARG A 17 3.92 -17.87 6.14
N GLY A 18 4.60 -18.78 5.50
CA GLY A 18 4.17 -19.28 4.18
C GLY A 18 2.85 -20.06 4.25
N ASP A 19 2.66 -20.82 5.32
CA ASP A 19 1.44 -21.61 5.52
C ASP A 19 0.20 -20.72 5.69
N VAL A 20 0.29 -19.57 6.38
CA VAL A 20 -0.83 -18.61 6.46
C VAL A 20 -1.07 -17.88 5.14
N LEU A 21 -0.05 -17.67 4.30
CA LEU A 21 -0.25 -17.15 2.95
C LEU A 21 -1.00 -18.14 2.06
N LEU A 22 -0.68 -19.43 2.13
CA LEU A 22 -1.45 -20.47 1.45
C LEU A 22 -2.89 -20.56 1.95
N GLN A 23 -3.10 -20.37 3.26
CA GLN A 23 -4.45 -20.32 3.83
C GLN A 23 -5.22 -19.12 3.31
N PHE A 24 -4.59 -17.94 3.23
CA PHE A 24 -5.22 -16.74 2.70
C PHE A 24 -5.62 -16.92 1.23
N ASP A 25 -4.71 -17.43 0.40
CA ASP A 25 -4.97 -17.72 -1.01
C ASP A 25 -6.14 -18.69 -1.18
N TRP A 26 -6.13 -19.78 -0.40
CA TRP A 26 -7.27 -20.71 -0.36
C TRP A 26 -8.57 -20.03 0.02
N SER A 27 -8.56 -19.15 1.03
CA SER A 27 -9.77 -18.44 1.48
C SER A 27 -10.35 -17.55 0.38
N VAL A 28 -9.50 -16.87 -0.37
CA VAL A 28 -9.92 -16.08 -1.55
C VAL A 28 -10.58 -16.99 -2.60
N GLY A 29 -9.98 -18.16 -2.85
CA GLY A 29 -10.53 -19.16 -3.76
C GLY A 29 -11.91 -19.68 -3.33
N GLU A 30 -12.10 -19.95 -2.03
CA GLU A 30 -13.41 -20.39 -1.50
C GLU A 30 -14.49 -19.32 -1.64
N ILE A 31 -14.15 -18.04 -1.36
CA ILE A 31 -15.07 -16.92 -1.54
C ILE A 31 -15.45 -16.80 -3.02
N SER A 32 -14.47 -16.82 -3.92
CA SER A 32 -14.71 -16.70 -5.35
C SER A 32 -15.61 -17.83 -5.88
N ARG A 33 -15.37 -19.07 -5.45
CA ARG A 33 -16.19 -20.22 -5.83
C ARG A 33 -17.62 -20.09 -5.29
N THR A 34 -17.77 -19.67 -4.04
CA THR A 34 -19.11 -19.46 -3.46
C THR A 34 -19.90 -18.40 -4.22
N LEU A 35 -19.26 -17.30 -4.62
CA LEU A 35 -19.90 -16.27 -5.45
C LEU A 35 -20.35 -16.82 -6.81
N GLU A 36 -19.53 -17.66 -7.43
CA GLU A 36 -19.85 -18.32 -8.69
C GLU A 36 -21.04 -19.29 -8.55
N GLU A 37 -20.98 -20.18 -7.55
CA GLU A 37 -22.05 -21.15 -7.27
C GLU A 37 -23.40 -20.49 -6.95
N GLN A 38 -23.37 -19.30 -6.34
CA GLN A 38 -24.57 -18.53 -6.02
C GLN A 38 -25.00 -17.57 -7.14
N GLY A 39 -24.28 -17.51 -8.27
CA GLY A 39 -24.59 -16.60 -9.37
C GLY A 39 -24.41 -15.12 -9.03
N LEU A 40 -23.55 -14.79 -8.07
CA LEU A 40 -23.35 -13.43 -7.57
C LEU A 40 -22.12 -12.74 -8.18
N THR A 41 -21.28 -13.45 -8.92
CA THR A 41 -19.96 -13.00 -9.38
C THR A 41 -20.05 -11.68 -10.17
N GLU A 42 -21.02 -11.54 -11.07
CA GLU A 42 -21.18 -10.36 -11.93
C GLU A 42 -21.65 -9.11 -11.16
N ASN A 43 -22.24 -9.30 -9.99
CA ASN A 43 -22.76 -8.21 -9.16
C ASN A 43 -22.00 -8.02 -7.85
N THR A 44 -20.76 -8.52 -7.79
CA THR A 44 -19.91 -8.43 -6.60
C THR A 44 -18.52 -7.95 -6.97
N ILE A 45 -18.07 -6.88 -6.33
CA ILE A 45 -16.66 -6.48 -6.31
C ILE A 45 -15.92 -7.29 -5.23
N VAL A 46 -14.88 -8.01 -5.61
CA VAL A 46 -13.92 -8.61 -4.67
C VAL A 46 -12.66 -7.75 -4.65
N ILE A 47 -12.29 -7.27 -3.47
CA ILE A 47 -11.07 -6.47 -3.28
C ILE A 47 -10.12 -7.24 -2.39
N ILE A 48 -8.91 -7.49 -2.89
CA ILE A 48 -7.83 -8.14 -2.16
C ILE A 48 -6.73 -7.10 -1.96
N THR A 49 -6.42 -6.80 -0.71
CA THR A 49 -5.47 -5.76 -0.35
C THR A 49 -4.83 -6.02 1.02
N SER A 50 -4.02 -5.10 1.51
CA SER A 50 -3.39 -5.13 2.83
C SER A 50 -3.54 -3.78 3.52
N ASP A 51 -3.42 -3.74 4.83
CA ASP A 51 -3.48 -2.51 5.65
C ASP A 51 -2.16 -1.72 5.61
N ASN A 52 -1.02 -2.42 5.46
CA ASN A 52 0.32 -1.84 5.41
C ASN A 52 1.28 -2.75 4.63
N GLY A 53 2.48 -2.26 4.41
CA GLY A 53 3.55 -3.03 3.82
C GLY A 53 3.98 -4.25 4.65
N PRO A 54 4.81 -5.14 4.10
CA PRO A 54 5.14 -6.41 4.73
C PRO A 54 5.99 -6.24 5.99
N VAL A 55 5.82 -7.18 6.93
CA VAL A 55 6.74 -7.41 8.04
C VAL A 55 7.12 -8.89 8.06
N VAL A 56 8.39 -9.18 8.20
CA VAL A 56 8.91 -10.55 8.32
C VAL A 56 9.27 -10.82 9.77
N ASP A 57 10.16 -10.01 10.33
CA ASP A 57 10.56 -10.03 11.72
C ASP A 57 9.64 -9.08 12.51
N ASP A 58 8.81 -9.63 13.37
CA ASP A 58 7.88 -8.89 14.22
C ASP A 58 8.00 -9.31 15.69
N GLY A 59 9.17 -9.90 16.04
CA GLY A 59 9.50 -10.36 17.38
C GLY A 59 8.89 -11.72 17.75
N TYR A 60 8.18 -12.39 16.84
CA TYR A 60 7.68 -13.73 17.09
C TYR A 60 8.71 -14.81 16.76
N GLN A 61 8.76 -15.84 17.60
CA GLN A 61 9.63 -17.01 17.40
C GLN A 61 8.93 -18.07 16.51
N ASP A 62 8.59 -17.68 15.30
CA ASP A 62 7.90 -18.54 14.34
C ASP A 62 8.74 -18.87 13.09
N GLN A 63 10.04 -18.63 13.19
CA GLN A 63 11.03 -18.90 12.13
C GLN A 63 10.75 -18.16 10.81
N ALA A 64 10.03 -17.04 10.85
CA ALA A 64 9.65 -16.31 9.65
C ALA A 64 10.86 -15.73 8.89
N VAL A 65 11.91 -15.36 9.61
CA VAL A 65 13.16 -14.84 9.03
C VAL A 65 14.00 -16.00 8.48
N GLU A 66 14.20 -17.05 9.27
CA GLU A 66 15.05 -18.19 8.96
C GLU A 66 14.53 -18.99 7.76
N LEU A 67 13.21 -19.09 7.62
CA LEU A 67 12.56 -19.87 6.57
C LEU A 67 12.08 -18.99 5.39
N LEU A 68 12.45 -17.70 5.36
CA LEU A 68 12.06 -16.79 4.27
C LEU A 68 12.60 -17.24 2.90
N GLY A 69 13.79 -17.84 2.86
CA GLY A 69 14.47 -18.24 1.64
C GLY A 69 14.73 -17.05 0.72
N ASP A 70 14.51 -17.24 -0.57
CA ASP A 70 14.67 -16.20 -1.60
C ASP A 70 13.44 -15.29 -1.74
N HIS A 71 12.41 -15.48 -0.94
CA HIS A 71 11.21 -14.66 -1.01
C HIS A 71 11.47 -13.24 -0.53
N ARG A 72 11.08 -12.25 -1.35
CA ARG A 72 11.23 -10.82 -1.06
C ARG A 72 9.84 -10.17 -0.98
N PRO A 73 9.20 -10.13 0.18
CA PRO A 73 7.83 -9.63 0.31
C PRO A 73 7.69 -8.14 -0.02
N TRP A 74 8.77 -7.37 0.08
CA TRP A 74 8.82 -5.95 -0.32
C TRP A 74 9.17 -5.74 -1.80
N GLY A 75 9.46 -6.79 -2.57
CA GLY A 75 9.87 -6.68 -3.97
C GLY A 75 11.11 -5.80 -4.16
N PRO A 76 11.08 -4.81 -5.07
CA PRO A 76 12.18 -3.89 -5.31
C PRO A 76 12.22 -2.69 -4.36
N PHE A 77 11.22 -2.54 -3.48
CA PHE A 77 11.03 -1.37 -2.63
C PHE A 77 11.83 -1.47 -1.33
N ARG A 78 12.10 -0.33 -0.71
CA ARG A 78 12.83 -0.20 0.56
C ARG A 78 11.87 -0.12 1.73
N GLY A 79 12.32 -0.56 2.91
CA GLY A 79 11.55 -0.51 4.14
C GLY A 79 10.63 -1.71 4.31
N GLY A 80 9.49 -1.49 4.93
CA GLY A 80 8.47 -2.47 5.29
C GLY A 80 7.47 -1.83 6.24
N LYS A 81 6.65 -2.59 6.91
CA LYS A 81 5.71 -2.08 7.93
C LYS A 81 6.39 -1.06 8.85
N TYR A 82 5.72 0.06 9.12
CA TYR A 82 6.18 1.23 9.89
C TYR A 82 7.14 2.18 9.18
N SER A 83 7.54 1.89 7.94
CA SER A 83 8.50 2.69 7.19
C SER A 83 7.81 3.77 6.35
N ALA A 84 8.39 4.97 6.29
CA ALA A 84 8.03 6.01 5.35
C ALA A 84 8.54 5.75 3.92
N PHE A 85 9.42 4.75 3.72
CA PHE A 85 9.81 4.27 2.40
C PHE A 85 8.69 3.47 1.73
N GLU A 86 8.78 3.31 0.41
CA GLU A 86 7.73 2.70 -0.42
C GLU A 86 7.21 1.35 0.10
N ALA A 87 8.09 0.45 0.55
CA ALA A 87 7.61 -0.85 1.04
C ALA A 87 6.78 -0.77 2.33
N GLY A 88 6.74 0.38 3.02
CA GLY A 88 5.89 0.56 4.20
C GLY A 88 4.45 0.90 3.87
N THR A 89 4.23 1.63 2.79
CA THR A 89 2.95 2.26 2.44
C THR A 89 2.37 1.74 1.12
N ARG A 90 3.22 1.30 0.18
CA ARG A 90 2.78 0.67 -1.08
C ARG A 90 2.31 -0.76 -0.81
N ILE A 91 1.03 -0.97 -0.90
CA ILE A 91 0.36 -2.24 -0.63
C ILE A 91 -0.21 -2.86 -1.92
N PRO A 92 -0.42 -4.18 -1.96
CA PRO A 92 -1.15 -4.79 -3.08
C PRO A 92 -2.60 -4.28 -3.11
N MET A 93 -3.12 -4.08 -4.33
CA MET A 93 -4.51 -3.75 -4.59
C MET A 93 -4.97 -4.55 -5.80
N ILE A 94 -5.85 -5.52 -5.59
CA ILE A 94 -6.42 -6.35 -6.66
C ILE A 94 -7.93 -6.20 -6.59
N LEU A 95 -8.53 -5.80 -7.71
CA LEU A 95 -9.97 -5.72 -7.85
C LEU A 95 -10.44 -6.75 -8.89
N TYR A 96 -11.41 -7.54 -8.51
CA TYR A 96 -12.05 -8.51 -9.38
C TYR A 96 -13.55 -8.23 -9.47
N TRP A 97 -14.02 -7.90 -10.68
CA TRP A 97 -15.42 -7.67 -10.96
C TRP A 97 -15.69 -8.02 -12.43
N PRO A 98 -16.05 -9.26 -12.72
CA PRO A 98 -16.38 -9.69 -14.08
C PRO A 98 -17.47 -8.82 -14.73
N GLY A 99 -17.32 -8.56 -16.01
CA GLY A 99 -18.23 -7.69 -16.75
C GLY A 99 -18.02 -6.17 -16.54
N LYS A 100 -17.23 -5.76 -15.55
CA LYS A 100 -16.90 -4.34 -15.30
C LYS A 100 -15.40 -4.06 -15.41
N ILE A 101 -14.57 -4.94 -14.87
CA ILE A 101 -13.11 -4.79 -14.93
C ILE A 101 -12.54 -5.80 -15.92
N LYS A 102 -11.77 -5.32 -16.89
CA LYS A 102 -11.11 -6.18 -17.89
C LYS A 102 -10.10 -7.11 -17.21
N ALA A 103 -10.21 -8.40 -17.48
CA ALA A 103 -9.26 -9.39 -16.97
C ALA A 103 -7.82 -9.11 -17.42
N GLY A 104 -6.87 -9.28 -16.52
CA GLY A 104 -5.44 -9.06 -16.77
C GLY A 104 -5.04 -7.58 -16.89
N ASN A 105 -5.94 -6.63 -16.60
CA ASN A 105 -5.58 -5.22 -16.57
C ASN A 105 -4.59 -4.93 -15.43
N VAL A 106 -3.58 -4.11 -15.71
CA VAL A 106 -2.61 -3.60 -14.73
C VAL A 106 -2.61 -2.10 -14.84
N SER A 107 -2.75 -1.41 -13.72
CA SER A 107 -2.79 0.05 -13.65
C SER A 107 -1.70 0.58 -12.73
N ASP A 108 -1.04 1.66 -13.15
CA ASP A 108 -0.12 2.45 -12.32
C ASP A 108 -0.81 3.68 -11.69
N ALA A 109 -2.15 3.77 -11.77
CA ALA A 109 -2.91 4.86 -11.20
C ALA A 109 -2.64 5.00 -9.70
N LEU A 110 -2.39 6.22 -9.25
CA LEU A 110 -2.19 6.52 -7.84
C LEU A 110 -3.55 6.54 -7.13
N VAL A 111 -3.80 5.57 -6.28
CA VAL A 111 -5.02 5.43 -5.49
C VAL A 111 -4.71 5.11 -4.04
N SER A 112 -5.65 5.36 -3.16
CA SER A 112 -5.55 5.05 -1.74
C SER A 112 -6.82 4.37 -1.23
N HIS A 113 -6.72 3.60 -0.15
CA HIS A 113 -7.89 3.02 0.52
C HIS A 113 -8.94 4.06 0.92
N ILE A 114 -8.51 5.25 1.32
CA ILE A 114 -9.43 6.34 1.69
C ILE A 114 -10.35 6.73 0.54
N ASP A 115 -9.97 6.47 -0.72
CA ASP A 115 -10.76 6.80 -1.91
C ASP A 115 -11.93 5.84 -2.16
N LEU A 116 -11.93 4.69 -1.50
CA LEU A 116 -13.01 3.71 -1.65
C LEU A 116 -14.36 4.28 -1.23
N SER A 117 -14.40 5.11 -0.18
CA SER A 117 -15.65 5.70 0.31
C SER A 117 -16.34 6.59 -0.73
N ALA A 118 -15.63 7.57 -1.28
CA ALA A 118 -16.18 8.47 -2.30
C ALA A 118 -16.44 7.73 -3.64
N SER A 119 -15.57 6.76 -3.99
CA SER A 119 -15.73 5.98 -5.21
C SER A 119 -16.94 5.06 -5.14
N PHE A 120 -17.21 4.43 -4.01
CA PHE A 120 -18.41 3.61 -3.84
C PHE A 120 -19.68 4.44 -3.73
N ALA A 121 -19.63 5.61 -3.09
CA ALA A 121 -20.76 6.54 -3.13
C ALA A 121 -21.12 6.92 -4.56
N SER A 122 -20.11 7.20 -5.40
CA SER A 122 -20.29 7.46 -6.83
C SER A 122 -20.87 6.25 -7.58
N LEU A 123 -20.35 5.05 -7.32
CA LEU A 123 -20.85 3.81 -7.90
C LEU A 123 -22.33 3.58 -7.58
N LEU A 124 -22.73 3.88 -6.36
CA LEU A 124 -24.11 3.71 -5.88
C LEU A 124 -25.00 4.92 -6.18
N GLN A 125 -24.49 5.92 -6.90
CA GLN A 125 -25.19 7.17 -7.23
C GLN A 125 -25.79 7.87 -5.99
N THR A 126 -25.04 7.84 -4.88
CA THR A 126 -25.43 8.48 -3.62
C THR A 126 -24.42 9.57 -3.23
N SER A 127 -24.83 10.48 -2.35
CA SER A 127 -23.95 11.50 -1.80
C SER A 127 -23.25 10.98 -0.55
N LEU A 128 -21.96 11.31 -0.43
CA LEU A 128 -21.19 11.11 0.79
C LEU A 128 -21.07 12.48 1.49
N PRO A 129 -21.54 12.63 2.75
CA PRO A 129 -21.31 13.85 3.51
C PRO A 129 -19.80 14.11 3.63
N ARG A 130 -19.39 15.39 3.46
CA ARG A 130 -17.96 15.74 3.47
C ARG A 130 -17.26 15.31 4.75
N GLU A 131 -17.95 15.41 5.87
CA GLU A 131 -17.44 15.08 7.21
C GLU A 131 -17.24 13.57 7.41
N ALA A 132 -17.92 12.73 6.61
CA ALA A 132 -17.83 11.28 6.75
C ALA A 132 -16.51 10.72 6.21
N ALA A 133 -15.92 11.38 5.20
CA ALA A 133 -14.64 10.98 4.63
C ALA A 133 -13.96 12.21 3.97
N PRO A 134 -13.42 13.16 4.76
CA PRO A 134 -12.97 14.46 4.28
C PRO A 134 -11.82 14.36 3.26
N ASP A 135 -10.96 13.35 3.36
CA ASP A 135 -9.81 13.16 2.48
C ASP A 135 -10.10 12.20 1.31
N SER A 136 -11.31 11.63 1.26
CA SER A 136 -11.70 10.69 0.21
C SER A 136 -11.99 11.43 -1.10
N GLN A 137 -11.45 10.94 -2.20
CA GLN A 137 -11.69 11.44 -3.54
C GLN A 137 -12.33 10.35 -4.40
N ASN A 138 -13.22 10.74 -5.31
CA ASN A 138 -13.79 9.78 -6.24
C ASN A 138 -12.78 9.42 -7.32
N HIS A 139 -12.21 8.23 -7.23
CA HIS A 139 -11.35 7.61 -8.22
C HIS A 139 -11.92 6.29 -8.75
N LEU A 140 -13.25 6.17 -8.79
CA LEU A 140 -13.92 5.00 -9.34
C LEU A 140 -13.38 4.58 -10.72
N PRO A 141 -13.16 5.48 -11.69
CA PRO A 141 -12.60 5.11 -12.99
C PRO A 141 -11.20 4.49 -12.87
N ALA A 142 -10.36 4.97 -11.93
CA ALA A 142 -9.04 4.39 -11.69
C ALA A 142 -9.13 2.98 -11.08
N PHE A 143 -10.04 2.76 -10.14
CA PHE A 143 -10.30 1.43 -9.57
C PHE A 143 -10.86 0.44 -10.60
N LEU A 144 -11.64 0.93 -11.57
CA LEU A 144 -12.15 0.11 -12.67
C LEU A 144 -11.11 -0.08 -13.82
N GLY A 145 -9.95 0.57 -13.72
CA GLY A 145 -8.90 0.50 -14.74
C GLY A 145 -9.15 1.35 -15.98
N GLU A 146 -10.02 2.34 -15.89
CA GLU A 146 -10.42 3.26 -16.98
C GLU A 146 -9.59 4.55 -16.95
N ASP A 147 -9.15 5.01 -15.75
CA ASP A 147 -8.26 6.15 -15.59
C ASP A 147 -6.84 5.68 -15.18
N PRO A 148 -5.82 5.96 -16.02
CA PRO A 148 -4.45 5.55 -15.72
C PRO A 148 -3.73 6.45 -14.70
N LYS A 149 -4.32 7.56 -14.28
CA LYS A 149 -3.65 8.55 -13.42
C LYS A 149 -4.05 8.43 -11.94
N GLY A 150 -5.34 8.40 -11.64
CA GLY A 150 -5.86 8.47 -10.28
C GLY A 150 -5.58 9.83 -9.61
N ARG A 151 -5.12 9.83 -8.37
CA ARG A 151 -4.76 11.03 -7.61
C ARG A 151 -3.60 11.80 -8.24
N GLU A 152 -3.65 13.11 -8.16
CA GLU A 152 -2.53 13.98 -8.52
C GLU A 152 -1.34 13.78 -7.58
N TYR A 153 -1.63 13.66 -6.28
CA TYR A 153 -0.65 13.35 -5.24
C TYR A 153 -1.30 12.54 -4.10
N LEU A 154 -0.45 11.87 -3.33
CA LEU A 154 -0.86 11.14 -2.13
C LEU A 154 0.06 11.52 -0.97
N ILE A 155 -0.54 11.91 0.15
CA ILE A 155 0.15 12.14 1.41
C ILE A 155 0.01 10.89 2.26
N GLU A 156 1.12 10.42 2.80
CA GLU A 156 1.21 9.24 3.63
C GLU A 156 1.85 9.57 4.98
N SER A 157 1.50 8.82 6.02
CA SER A 157 2.07 8.95 7.36
C SER A 157 2.54 7.60 7.86
N ALA A 158 3.85 7.46 8.10
CA ALA A 158 4.47 6.30 8.70
C ALA A 158 5.64 6.75 9.57
N GLY A 159 5.34 7.27 10.78
CA GLY A 159 6.33 7.87 11.68
C GLY A 159 6.80 9.27 11.27
N THR A 160 6.77 9.59 9.99
CA THR A 160 6.88 10.94 9.41
C THR A 160 5.96 11.05 8.22
N LEU A 161 5.73 12.26 7.74
CA LEU A 161 4.92 12.47 6.53
C LEU A 161 5.77 12.30 5.27
N SER A 162 5.14 11.78 4.25
CA SER A 162 5.67 11.78 2.88
C SER A 162 4.61 12.19 1.88
N ILE A 163 5.03 12.62 0.71
CA ILE A 163 4.15 12.92 -0.42
C ILE A 163 4.69 12.25 -1.68
N LEU A 164 3.80 11.53 -2.35
CA LEU A 164 3.99 11.08 -3.71
C LEU A 164 3.33 12.08 -4.66
N PHE A 165 4.08 12.53 -5.65
CA PHE A 165 3.60 13.38 -6.73
C PHE A 165 4.25 12.93 -8.04
N GLU A 166 3.45 12.50 -9.00
CA GLU A 166 3.97 11.81 -10.18
C GLU A 166 4.85 10.60 -9.77
N ASN A 167 6.13 10.62 -10.18
CA ASN A 167 7.12 9.59 -9.85
C ASN A 167 8.10 10.02 -8.75
N TRP A 168 7.78 11.06 -8.00
CA TRP A 168 8.63 11.59 -6.95
C TRP A 168 8.04 11.32 -5.58
N LYS A 169 8.89 10.85 -4.67
CA LYS A 169 8.56 10.73 -3.24
C LYS A 169 9.43 11.69 -2.45
N TYR A 170 8.79 12.56 -1.71
CA TYR A 170 9.43 13.45 -0.74
C TYR A 170 9.05 12.99 0.68
N ILE A 171 10.05 12.77 1.53
CA ILE A 171 9.87 12.43 2.95
C ILE A 171 10.33 13.63 3.77
N VAL A 172 9.45 14.10 4.67
CA VAL A 172 9.68 15.27 5.52
C VAL A 172 10.74 14.95 6.57
N PRO A 173 11.65 15.91 6.89
CA PRO A 173 12.58 15.76 8.00
C PRO A 173 11.88 15.43 9.31
N SER A 174 12.46 14.52 10.08
CA SER A 174 11.94 14.12 11.38
C SER A 174 13.06 13.71 12.35
N ASN A 175 12.77 13.77 13.64
CA ASN A 175 13.66 13.31 14.71
C ASN A 175 13.35 11.88 15.19
N GLY A 176 12.46 11.17 14.48
CA GLY A 176 12.13 9.78 14.79
C GLY A 176 13.31 8.83 14.61
N PRO A 177 13.22 7.60 15.12
CA PRO A 177 14.25 6.59 14.95
C PRO A 177 14.39 6.24 13.46
N THR A 178 15.62 6.05 12.99
CA THR A 178 15.91 5.67 11.60
C THR A 178 15.67 4.19 11.33
N TYR A 179 15.62 3.38 12.39
CA TYR A 179 15.55 1.93 12.32
C TYR A 179 14.76 1.33 13.49
N SER A 180 13.92 0.34 13.19
CA SER A 180 13.23 -0.48 14.18
C SER A 180 13.99 -1.78 14.42
N LYS A 181 14.53 -1.96 15.62
CA LYS A 181 15.21 -3.22 16.01
C LYS A 181 14.21 -4.37 16.14
N LEU A 182 12.96 -4.07 16.56
CA LEU A 182 11.93 -5.08 16.78
C LEU A 182 11.50 -5.75 15.46
N THR A 183 11.44 -4.95 14.38
CA THR A 183 10.96 -5.43 13.07
C THR A 183 12.07 -5.52 12.03
N ASN A 184 13.31 -5.27 12.44
CA ASN A 184 14.48 -5.25 11.55
C ASN A 184 14.22 -4.39 10.29
N THR A 185 13.61 -3.19 10.47
CA THR A 185 13.12 -2.35 9.38
C THR A 185 13.72 -0.95 9.42
N GLU A 186 14.18 -0.44 8.28
CA GLU A 186 14.50 0.96 8.10
C GLU A 186 13.23 1.79 8.08
N LEU A 187 13.13 2.82 8.93
CA LEU A 187 11.89 3.59 9.14
C LEU A 187 11.76 4.82 8.23
N GLY A 188 12.83 5.23 7.57
CA GLY A 188 12.80 6.39 6.68
C GLY A 188 12.86 7.74 7.38
N ASN A 189 13.03 7.79 8.71
CA ASN A 189 13.24 9.04 9.42
C ASN A 189 14.65 9.59 9.16
N SER A 190 14.76 10.90 8.97
CA SER A 190 16.03 11.63 8.76
C SER A 190 15.86 13.08 9.22
N LYS A 191 16.92 13.68 9.76
CA LYS A 191 16.96 15.12 10.06
C LYS A 191 16.99 15.98 8.80
N GLU A 192 17.42 15.41 7.70
CA GLU A 192 17.50 16.07 6.40
C GLU A 192 16.33 15.65 5.51
N PRO A 193 15.86 16.53 4.60
CA PRO A 193 14.84 16.19 3.64
C PRO A 193 15.30 15.06 2.71
N GLN A 194 14.39 14.19 2.32
CA GLN A 194 14.67 13.09 1.40
C GLN A 194 13.78 13.21 0.17
N LEU A 195 14.38 13.05 -1.01
CA LEU A 195 13.66 13.09 -2.28
C LEU A 195 14.14 11.95 -3.19
N TYR A 196 13.24 11.16 -3.69
CA TYR A 196 13.51 10.00 -4.54
C TYR A 196 12.73 10.07 -5.84
N ASN A 197 13.31 9.55 -6.93
CA ASN A 197 12.60 9.33 -8.18
C ASN A 197 12.31 7.84 -8.34
N LEU A 198 11.09 7.43 -8.10
CA LEU A 198 10.69 6.03 -8.03
C LEU A 198 10.74 5.28 -9.37
N THR A 199 10.69 5.99 -10.50
CA THR A 199 10.89 5.35 -11.81
C THR A 199 12.33 4.86 -11.98
N LYS A 200 13.30 5.63 -11.48
CA LYS A 200 14.73 5.34 -11.65
C LYS A 200 15.34 4.61 -10.45
N ASP A 201 14.74 4.75 -9.29
CA ASP A 201 15.26 4.25 -8.01
C ASP A 201 14.08 3.77 -7.11
N LYS A 202 13.49 2.64 -7.48
CA LYS A 202 12.41 2.01 -6.70
C LYS A 202 12.85 1.64 -5.28
N GLY A 203 14.14 1.44 -5.06
CA GLY A 203 14.73 1.09 -3.78
C GLY A 203 15.13 2.30 -2.93
N GLU A 204 14.85 3.54 -3.36
CA GLU A 204 15.08 4.77 -2.59
C GLU A 204 16.51 4.85 -2.00
N LYS A 205 17.50 4.49 -2.83
CA LYS A 205 18.91 4.40 -2.43
C LYS A 205 19.65 5.73 -2.53
N LYS A 206 19.21 6.61 -3.45
CA LYS A 206 19.88 7.87 -3.74
C LYS A 206 19.00 9.06 -3.39
N ASN A 207 19.27 9.70 -2.25
CA ASN A 207 18.61 10.96 -1.89
C ASN A 207 19.02 12.07 -2.88
N LEU A 208 18.02 12.60 -3.58
CA LEU A 208 18.16 13.66 -4.58
C LEU A 208 17.80 15.06 -4.05
N ALA A 209 17.37 15.19 -2.80
CA ALA A 209 16.98 16.47 -2.22
C ALA A 209 18.03 17.58 -2.39
N PRO A 210 19.33 17.35 -2.11
CA PRO A 210 20.34 18.38 -2.28
C PRO A 210 20.47 18.91 -3.72
N LYS A 211 20.15 18.05 -4.72
CA LYS A 211 20.24 18.40 -6.14
C LYS A 211 18.98 19.12 -6.65
N TYR A 212 17.81 18.84 -6.07
CA TYR A 212 16.51 19.30 -6.59
C TYR A 212 15.73 20.10 -5.54
N GLN A 213 16.41 21.09 -4.90
CA GLN A 213 15.84 21.90 -3.84
C GLN A 213 14.48 22.53 -4.21
N LYS A 214 14.35 23.09 -5.41
CA LYS A 214 13.07 23.66 -5.90
C LYS A 214 11.92 22.65 -5.90
N LYS A 215 12.20 21.37 -6.17
CA LYS A 215 11.19 20.31 -6.14
C LYS A 215 10.83 19.97 -4.69
N VAL A 216 11.81 19.90 -3.79
CA VAL A 216 11.59 19.73 -2.35
C VAL A 216 10.68 20.84 -1.83
N ASP A 217 10.98 22.10 -2.14
CA ASP A 217 10.20 23.27 -1.68
C ASP A 217 8.76 23.21 -2.21
N ALA A 218 8.57 22.84 -3.48
CA ALA A 218 7.24 22.71 -4.09
C ALA A 218 6.41 21.61 -3.40
N LEU A 219 6.98 20.41 -3.19
CA LEU A 219 6.28 19.30 -2.54
C LEU A 219 6.01 19.58 -1.05
N HIS A 220 6.95 20.22 -0.38
CA HIS A 220 6.76 20.67 1.00
C HIS A 220 5.62 21.68 1.11
N LYS A 221 5.50 22.63 0.17
CA LYS A 221 4.42 23.59 0.13
C LYS A 221 3.04 22.90 -0.02
N ILE A 222 2.91 21.90 -0.88
CA ILE A 222 1.66 21.13 -1.01
C ILE A 222 1.30 20.50 0.34
N LEU A 223 2.25 19.84 1.01
CA LEU A 223 2.06 19.27 2.34
C LEU A 223 1.58 20.29 3.38
N GLN A 224 2.13 21.50 3.40
CA GLN A 224 1.71 22.55 4.34
C GLN A 224 0.29 23.01 4.04
N LEU A 225 -0.06 23.24 2.78
CA LEU A 225 -1.41 23.64 2.38
C LEU A 225 -2.46 22.59 2.77
N GLU A 226 -2.15 21.30 2.65
CA GLU A 226 -3.08 20.24 3.07
C GLU A 226 -3.25 20.18 4.60
N LYS A 227 -2.18 20.40 5.36
CA LYS A 227 -2.28 20.53 6.82
C LYS A 227 -3.16 21.68 7.27
N GLU A 228 -3.08 22.84 6.59
CA GLU A 228 -3.86 24.02 6.91
C GLU A 228 -5.36 23.84 6.62
N LYS A 229 -5.73 23.01 5.63
CA LYS A 229 -7.13 22.70 5.31
C LYS A 229 -7.82 21.86 6.38
N ASN A 230 -7.05 21.12 7.17
CA ASN A 230 -7.54 20.16 8.16
C ASN A 230 -7.42 20.69 9.62
N ASN A 231 -6.98 21.93 9.80
CA ASN A 231 -6.99 22.67 11.06
C ASN A 231 -8.10 23.73 11.05
#